data_3e29d73b923fce08bb501ce6f42bb6c9
#
_entry.id   3e29d73b923fce08bb501ce6f42bb6c9
#
_cell.length_a   1.000
_cell.length_b   1.000
_cell.length_c   1.000
_cell.angle_alpha   90.00
_cell.angle_beta   90.00
_cell.angle_gamma   90.00
#
_symmetry.space_group_name_H-M   'P 1'
#
loop_
_entity.id
_entity.type
_entity.pdbx_description
1 polymer ?
#
loop_
_entity_poly.entity_id
_entity_poly.type
_entity_poly.pdbx_seq_one_letter_code
_entity_poly.pdbx_strand_id
1 'polypeptide(L)'
;MSVINRPLVVQILNTFISGQPMNCVIHPASCKQGYFTMTKKIIIMTLVVLIGIFFSYTSWATCTATSGAPDFNLSANQFPPLDPRTPINGTLAQLTMYASNTAGLRDVSCTTDASNGATLSSDFTHLGGELYDTGLPGIAMRIKIGEGVSTAYIPGTLSPPGDVTWAIFAAPVTIELIRSGDIIEAGNIVPNTLTRALITGHGDFNVFNVQMLGPLTVTLLQPTCSAITPTMTVDLGTVSLMDFNPQGRTMPKDFTIDLDCTGVAGTTGVYVTLSDASNPGNNTTQLNLSPDSDALGIALEVHNQYGVVSFGPDLSGTGNPGQWFDGIAGIGSYSIPLSVNYVRLPGPIKGGSANSGVTYTLNYD
;
A
#
# COMPACT_ATOMS: atom_id res chain seq x y z
N MET A 1 -8.09 -2.01 -18.57
CA MET A 1 -7.88 -2.88 -17.41
C MET A 1 -8.75 -4.10 -17.54
N SER A 2 -8.20 -5.20 -18.01
CA SER A 2 -8.92 -6.47 -18.12
C SER A 2 -8.07 -7.51 -17.39
N VAL A 3 -8.45 -7.82 -16.16
CA VAL A 3 -7.79 -8.82 -15.32
C VAL A 3 -8.52 -10.13 -15.53
N ILE A 4 -7.86 -11.12 -16.13
CA ILE A 4 -8.36 -12.48 -16.20
C ILE A 4 -7.95 -13.20 -14.92
N ASN A 5 -8.87 -13.31 -13.98
CA ASN A 5 -8.72 -14.10 -12.77
C ASN A 5 -9.07 -15.56 -13.07
N ARG A 6 -8.10 -16.47 -12.96
CA ARG A 6 -8.35 -17.92 -12.91
C ARG A 6 -8.19 -18.39 -11.46
N PRO A 7 -9.22 -19.00 -10.86
CA PRO A 7 -9.08 -19.56 -9.51
C PRO A 7 -8.25 -20.84 -9.57
N LEU A 8 -7.18 -20.88 -8.78
CA LEU A 8 -6.43 -22.09 -8.47
C LEU A 8 -7.17 -22.84 -7.35
N VAL A 9 -7.81 -23.95 -7.69
CA VAL A 9 -8.44 -24.84 -6.71
C VAL A 9 -7.36 -25.73 -6.10
N VAL A 10 -6.97 -25.46 -4.84
CA VAL A 10 -6.15 -26.37 -4.05
C VAL A 10 -7.08 -27.22 -3.19
N GLN A 11 -7.20 -28.51 -3.52
CA GLN A 11 -7.85 -29.50 -2.66
C GLN A 11 -6.92 -29.84 -1.51
N ILE A 12 -7.31 -29.48 -0.30
CA ILE A 12 -6.67 -29.97 0.92
C ILE A 12 -7.41 -31.22 1.37
N LEU A 13 -6.76 -32.39 1.27
CA LEU A 13 -7.24 -33.63 1.84
C LEU A 13 -7.08 -33.55 3.36
N ASN A 14 -8.19 -33.51 4.08
CA ASN A 14 -8.23 -33.70 5.52
C ASN A 14 -8.27 -35.21 5.82
N THR A 15 -7.17 -35.71 6.38
CA THR A 15 -7.13 -37.08 6.94
C THR A 15 -7.67 -37.01 8.35
N PHE A 16 -8.90 -37.50 8.55
CA PHE A 16 -9.45 -37.75 9.88
C PHE A 16 -8.81 -38.98 10.50
N ILE A 17 -8.15 -38.80 11.63
CA ILE A 17 -7.74 -39.91 12.50
C ILE A 17 -8.88 -40.12 13.51
N SER A 18 -9.59 -41.21 13.38
CA SER A 18 -10.64 -41.63 14.31
C SER A 18 -9.98 -42.17 15.60
N GLY A 19 -10.18 -41.45 16.70
CA GLY A 19 -9.91 -41.95 18.04
C GLY A 19 -11.01 -42.89 18.49
N GLN A 20 -10.67 -44.16 18.77
CA GLN A 20 -11.59 -45.13 19.37
C GLN A 20 -11.76 -44.86 20.87
N PRO A 21 -12.95 -45.06 21.43
CA PRO A 21 -13.15 -44.97 22.86
C PRO A 21 -12.65 -46.25 23.58
N MET A 22 -11.86 -46.03 24.62
CA MET A 22 -11.48 -47.12 25.55
C MET A 22 -12.68 -47.49 26.41
N ASN A 23 -13.14 -48.72 26.26
CA ASN A 23 -14.07 -49.38 27.19
C ASN A 23 -13.34 -49.80 28.44
N CYS A 24 -13.69 -49.22 29.56
CA CYS A 24 -13.24 -49.67 30.87
C CYS A 24 -14.26 -50.70 31.43
N VAL A 25 -13.87 -51.97 31.53
CA VAL A 25 -14.66 -53.04 32.17
C VAL A 25 -14.36 -53.01 33.65
N ILE A 26 -15.36 -52.73 34.47
CA ILE A 26 -15.28 -52.78 35.93
C ILE A 26 -15.81 -54.14 36.40
N HIS A 27 -14.97 -54.94 37.05
CA HIS A 27 -15.37 -56.11 37.80
C HIS A 27 -15.77 -55.71 39.23
N PRO A 28 -16.86 -56.27 39.82
CA PRO A 28 -17.27 -55.95 41.17
C PRO A 28 -16.60 -56.90 42.18
N ALA A 29 -15.89 -56.32 43.13
CA ALA A 29 -15.49 -57.08 44.34
C ALA A 29 -15.65 -56.19 45.58
N SER A 30 -16.72 -56.52 46.33
CA SER A 30 -16.82 -56.50 47.78
C SER A 30 -16.19 -55.34 48.57
N CYS A 31 -17.04 -54.43 49.08
CA CYS A 31 -16.65 -53.52 50.15
C CYS A 31 -17.58 -53.76 51.38
N LYS A 32 -17.00 -54.18 52.51
CA LYS A 32 -17.68 -54.37 53.81
C LYS A 32 -18.02 -52.98 54.39
N GLN A 33 -19.27 -52.88 54.87
CA GLN A 33 -19.78 -51.77 55.67
C GLN A 33 -19.10 -51.68 57.02
N GLY A 34 -18.45 -50.58 57.32
CA GLY A 34 -18.07 -50.16 58.67
C GLY A 34 -18.87 -48.93 59.06
N TYR A 35 -19.83 -49.11 60.00
CA TYR A 35 -20.56 -48.02 60.60
C TYR A 35 -19.70 -47.23 61.54
N PHE A 36 -19.48 -45.94 61.24
CA PHE A 36 -18.93 -45.00 62.18
C PHE A 36 -19.98 -43.98 62.59
N THR A 37 -20.50 -44.09 63.81
CA THR A 37 -21.45 -43.13 64.41
C THR A 37 -20.68 -41.89 64.86
N MET A 38 -20.61 -40.83 64.02
CA MET A 38 -20.20 -39.51 64.45
C MET A 38 -21.39 -38.70 64.98
N THR A 39 -21.24 -38.18 66.16
CA THR A 39 -22.24 -37.42 66.86
C THR A 39 -22.62 -36.15 66.11
N LYS A 40 -23.93 -35.86 66.00
CA LYS A 40 -24.54 -34.73 65.25
C LYS A 40 -23.89 -33.34 65.48
N LYS A 41 -23.20 -33.13 66.60
CA LYS A 41 -22.55 -31.87 66.92
C LYS A 41 -21.27 -31.57 66.11
N ILE A 42 -20.49 -32.60 65.72
CA ILE A 42 -19.30 -32.42 64.94
C ILE A 42 -19.64 -32.10 63.46
N ILE A 43 -20.71 -32.69 62.95
CA ILE A 43 -21.16 -32.43 61.56
C ILE A 43 -21.67 -30.99 61.36
N ILE A 44 -22.35 -30.43 62.35
CA ILE A 44 -22.82 -29.05 62.25
C ILE A 44 -21.68 -28.04 62.34
N MET A 45 -20.63 -28.33 63.16
CA MET A 45 -19.49 -27.41 63.29
C MET A 45 -18.57 -27.45 62.07
N THR A 46 -18.39 -28.61 61.42
CA THR A 46 -17.66 -28.73 60.16
C THR A 46 -18.43 -28.16 58.97
N LEU A 47 -19.74 -28.24 58.96
CA LEU A 47 -20.55 -27.63 57.89
C LEU A 47 -20.55 -26.09 57.96
N VAL A 48 -20.53 -25.50 59.15
CA VAL A 48 -20.47 -24.03 59.33
C VAL A 48 -19.10 -23.49 58.97
N VAL A 49 -17.99 -24.24 59.26
CA VAL A 49 -16.65 -23.87 58.84
C VAL A 49 -16.48 -24.03 57.33
N LEU A 50 -17.03 -25.06 56.70
CA LEU A 50 -17.01 -25.24 55.26
C LEU A 50 -17.83 -24.19 54.51
N ILE A 51 -19.01 -23.80 55.04
CA ILE A 51 -19.80 -22.70 54.47
C ILE A 51 -19.11 -21.35 54.65
N GLY A 52 -18.38 -21.13 55.76
CA GLY A 52 -17.58 -19.90 55.97
C GLY A 52 -16.40 -19.76 55.04
N ILE A 53 -15.82 -20.86 54.54
CA ILE A 53 -14.71 -20.84 53.57
C ILE A 53 -15.20 -20.60 52.14
N PHE A 54 -16.47 -20.95 51.82
CA PHE A 54 -17.03 -20.70 50.50
C PHE A 54 -17.57 -19.26 50.30
N PHE A 55 -17.67 -18.46 51.34
CA PHE A 55 -17.93 -17.03 51.25
C PHE A 55 -16.64 -16.20 51.42
N SER A 56 -15.57 -16.64 50.83
CA SER A 56 -14.55 -15.68 50.44
C SER A 56 -15.18 -14.80 49.37
N TYR A 57 -15.69 -13.66 49.79
CA TYR A 57 -16.07 -12.61 48.85
C TYR A 57 -14.77 -12.26 48.10
N THR A 58 -14.59 -12.82 46.94
CA THR A 58 -13.68 -12.22 45.98
C THR A 58 -14.26 -10.86 45.70
N SER A 59 -13.72 -9.83 46.36
CA SER A 59 -13.98 -8.46 46.01
C SER A 59 -13.44 -8.32 44.59
N TRP A 60 -14.34 -8.48 43.62
CA TRP A 60 -14.00 -8.22 42.24
C TRP A 60 -13.88 -6.71 42.12
N ALA A 61 -12.68 -6.24 41.89
CA ALA A 61 -12.48 -4.88 41.54
C ALA A 61 -13.36 -4.56 40.31
N THR A 62 -14.19 -3.56 40.42
CA THR A 62 -15.16 -3.20 39.36
C THR A 62 -14.84 -1.84 38.81
N CYS A 63 -14.89 -1.71 37.50
CA CYS A 63 -14.88 -0.43 36.80
C CYS A 63 -16.29 -0.05 36.40
N THR A 64 -16.64 1.21 36.56
CA THR A 64 -17.92 1.79 36.13
C THR A 64 -17.67 2.96 35.20
N ALA A 65 -18.57 3.24 34.29
CA ALA A 65 -18.50 4.37 33.42
C ALA A 65 -19.85 5.05 33.25
N THR A 66 -19.84 6.33 32.92
CA THR A 66 -21.03 7.13 32.67
C THR A 66 -21.78 6.75 31.39
N SER A 67 -21.06 6.12 30.44
CA SER A 67 -21.60 5.69 29.13
C SER A 67 -20.88 4.46 28.61
N GLY A 68 -21.35 3.88 27.50
CA GLY A 68 -20.63 2.82 26.76
C GLY A 68 -19.24 3.25 26.28
N ALA A 69 -18.39 2.30 25.88
CA ALA A 69 -17.07 2.61 25.33
C ALA A 69 -17.21 3.47 24.06
N PRO A 70 -16.61 4.66 24.00
CA PRO A 70 -16.65 5.47 22.79
C PRO A 70 -15.80 4.84 21.69
N ASP A 71 -16.28 4.93 20.45
CA ASP A 71 -15.50 4.68 19.26
C ASP A 71 -14.95 6.00 18.73
N PHE A 72 -13.64 6.10 18.63
CA PHE A 72 -12.94 7.19 17.99
C PHE A 72 -12.67 6.80 16.55
N ASN A 73 -13.27 7.52 15.62
CA ASN A 73 -13.26 7.17 14.21
C ASN A 73 -12.22 7.96 13.44
N LEU A 74 -11.37 7.24 12.70
CA LEU A 74 -10.42 7.79 11.75
C LEU A 74 -10.94 7.60 10.33
N SER A 75 -11.02 8.68 9.58
CA SER A 75 -11.39 8.64 8.16
C SER A 75 -10.25 8.11 7.29
N ALA A 76 -10.58 7.74 6.04
CA ALA A 76 -9.59 7.45 5.02
C ALA A 76 -8.58 8.60 4.89
N ASN A 77 -7.32 8.25 4.68
CA ASN A 77 -6.24 9.21 4.52
C ASN A 77 -5.14 8.61 3.64
N GLN A 78 -4.12 9.41 3.33
CA GLN A 78 -2.99 9.01 2.50
C GLN A 78 -1.68 9.40 3.18
N PHE A 79 -0.71 8.48 3.15
CA PHE A 79 0.66 8.80 3.54
C PHE A 79 1.35 9.63 2.45
N PRO A 80 2.36 10.45 2.82
CA PRO A 80 3.31 10.95 1.85
C PRO A 80 3.92 9.79 1.07
N PRO A 81 4.27 9.98 -0.23
CA PRO A 81 4.92 8.93 -1.01
C PRO A 81 6.19 8.41 -0.31
N LEU A 82 6.33 7.09 -0.22
CA LEU A 82 7.41 6.44 0.51
C LEU A 82 8.68 6.34 -0.33
N ASP A 83 9.83 6.62 0.29
CA ASP A 83 11.13 6.37 -0.34
C ASP A 83 11.55 4.90 -0.14
N PRO A 84 11.56 4.07 -1.20
CA PRO A 84 11.95 2.67 -1.11
C PRO A 84 13.43 2.44 -0.75
N ARG A 85 14.27 3.49 -0.72
CA ARG A 85 15.68 3.41 -0.28
C ARG A 85 15.84 3.54 1.23
N THR A 86 14.79 3.89 1.96
CA THR A 86 14.85 3.96 3.43
C THR A 86 15.43 2.65 3.97
N PRO A 87 16.43 2.66 4.86
CA PRO A 87 17.02 1.42 5.39
C PRO A 87 15.97 0.54 6.08
N ILE A 88 16.19 -0.76 6.13
CA ILE A 88 15.37 -1.69 6.92
C ILE A 88 15.35 -1.23 8.38
N ASN A 89 14.19 -1.27 9.02
CA ASN A 89 13.84 -0.69 10.32
C ASN A 89 13.81 0.85 10.37
N GLY A 90 14.05 1.53 9.24
CA GLY A 90 13.87 2.98 9.14
C GLY A 90 12.39 3.38 9.00
N THR A 91 12.06 4.59 9.47
CA THR A 91 10.72 5.16 9.30
C THR A 91 10.54 5.64 7.87
N LEU A 92 9.56 5.07 7.17
CA LEU A 92 9.19 5.42 5.80
C LEU A 92 8.35 6.68 5.73
N ALA A 93 7.35 6.76 6.60
CA ALA A 93 6.46 7.91 6.73
C ALA A 93 5.76 7.90 8.08
N GLN A 94 5.21 9.04 8.44
CA GLN A 94 4.40 9.22 9.64
C GLN A 94 3.14 9.98 9.28
N LEU A 95 2.01 9.56 9.84
CA LEU A 95 0.73 10.21 9.67
C LEU A 95 0.08 10.39 11.04
N THR A 96 -0.18 11.64 11.43
CA THR A 96 -0.91 11.96 12.66
C THR A 96 -2.33 12.38 12.30
N MET A 97 -3.30 11.71 12.91
CA MET A 97 -4.72 11.92 12.68
C MET A 97 -5.42 12.23 14.00
N TYR A 98 -6.46 13.04 13.93
CA TYR A 98 -7.35 13.32 15.04
C TYR A 98 -8.65 12.56 14.83
N ALA A 99 -8.94 11.66 15.74
CA ALA A 99 -10.15 10.86 15.68
C ALA A 99 -11.38 11.71 16.00
N SER A 100 -12.46 11.53 15.24
CA SER A 100 -13.75 12.09 15.56
C SER A 100 -14.46 11.22 16.60
N ASN A 101 -15.03 11.83 17.63
CA ASN A 101 -15.87 11.15 18.61
C ASN A 101 -17.27 11.76 18.60
N THR A 102 -18.27 10.93 18.39
CA THR A 102 -19.69 11.34 18.45
C THR A 102 -20.34 11.11 19.81
N ALA A 103 -19.66 10.38 20.69
CA ALA A 103 -20.24 9.91 21.98
C ALA A 103 -20.01 10.87 23.16
N GLY A 104 -19.22 11.95 22.98
CA GLY A 104 -18.89 12.87 24.06
C GLY A 104 -17.80 12.34 25.01
N LEU A 105 -17.59 13.06 26.12
CA LEU A 105 -16.66 12.67 27.18
C LEU A 105 -17.23 11.48 27.96
N ARG A 106 -16.34 10.57 28.35
CA ARG A 106 -16.67 9.43 29.21
C ARG A 106 -15.78 9.47 30.44
N ASP A 107 -16.41 9.40 31.59
CA ASP A 107 -15.70 9.21 32.86
C ASP A 107 -15.72 7.73 33.22
N VAL A 108 -14.53 7.18 33.46
CA VAL A 108 -14.34 5.81 33.94
C VAL A 108 -13.79 5.88 35.35
N SER A 109 -14.45 5.23 36.29
CA SER A 109 -14.01 5.10 37.66
C SER A 109 -13.82 3.64 38.03
N CYS A 110 -12.68 3.27 38.55
CA CYS A 110 -12.37 1.92 38.98
C CYS A 110 -12.11 1.89 40.49
N THR A 111 -12.39 0.75 41.14
CA THR A 111 -11.99 0.52 42.53
C THR A 111 -10.46 0.44 42.62
N THR A 112 -9.90 0.72 43.80
CA THR A 112 -8.48 0.96 44.08
C THR A 112 -7.49 -0.11 43.59
N ASP A 113 -7.96 -1.29 43.24
CA ASP A 113 -7.09 -2.37 42.71
C ASP A 113 -6.86 -2.28 41.17
N ALA A 114 -7.51 -1.35 40.49
CA ALA A 114 -7.37 -1.11 39.04
C ALA A 114 -6.22 -0.15 38.68
N SER A 115 -5.24 0.02 39.55
CA SER A 115 -4.12 0.96 39.40
C SER A 115 -3.16 0.67 38.24
N ASN A 116 -3.33 -0.45 37.55
CA ASN A 116 -2.40 -0.90 36.51
C ASN A 116 -2.63 -0.24 35.13
N GLY A 117 -3.60 0.64 35.00
CA GLY A 117 -3.90 1.30 33.73
C GLY A 117 -4.67 0.45 32.72
N ALA A 118 -4.91 1.00 31.55
CA ALA A 118 -5.57 0.28 30.45
C ALA A 118 -4.51 -0.30 29.52
N THR A 119 -4.63 -1.58 29.22
CA THR A 119 -3.80 -2.26 28.23
C THR A 119 -4.31 -1.91 26.85
N LEU A 120 -3.40 -1.48 25.97
CA LEU A 120 -3.66 -1.18 24.57
C LEU A 120 -3.33 -2.37 23.68
N SER A 121 -4.25 -2.78 22.86
CA SER A 121 -4.09 -3.84 21.88
C SER A 121 -4.66 -3.42 20.53
N SER A 122 -4.25 -4.05 19.44
CA SER A 122 -4.74 -3.82 18.08
C SER A 122 -5.29 -5.12 17.49
N ASP A 123 -6.25 -4.99 16.56
CA ASP A 123 -6.77 -6.14 15.79
C ASP A 123 -5.89 -6.47 14.57
N PHE A 124 -4.87 -5.67 14.28
CA PHE A 124 -3.87 -6.00 13.28
C PHE A 124 -2.94 -7.13 13.75
N THR A 125 -2.40 -7.90 12.82
CA THR A 125 -1.47 -8.98 13.15
C THR A 125 -0.18 -8.41 13.76
N HIS A 126 0.13 -8.82 14.99
CA HIS A 126 1.33 -8.38 15.71
C HIS A 126 2.57 -9.11 15.20
N LEU A 127 3.60 -8.37 14.80
CA LEU A 127 4.87 -8.90 14.27
C LEU A 127 5.97 -8.99 15.33
N GLY A 128 5.75 -8.43 16.51
CA GLY A 128 6.70 -8.37 17.62
C GLY A 128 7.09 -6.94 17.98
N GLY A 129 7.46 -6.71 19.26
CA GLY A 129 7.73 -5.35 19.74
C GLY A 129 6.51 -4.43 19.60
N GLU A 130 6.66 -3.34 18.88
CA GLU A 130 5.59 -2.37 18.60
C GLU A 130 5.10 -2.45 17.15
N LEU A 131 5.47 -3.50 16.40
CA LEU A 131 5.20 -3.60 14.96
C LEU A 131 3.98 -4.47 14.68
N TYR A 132 3.18 -3.99 13.73
CA TYR A 132 2.01 -4.66 13.18
C TYR A 132 2.10 -4.79 11.66
N ASP A 133 1.50 -5.84 11.14
CA ASP A 133 1.41 -6.10 9.71
C ASP A 133 0.41 -5.13 9.06
N THR A 134 0.83 -4.49 7.98
CA THR A 134 -0.03 -3.62 7.17
C THR A 134 -0.79 -4.39 6.08
N GLY A 135 -0.40 -5.63 5.80
CA GLY A 135 -0.81 -6.39 4.63
C GLY A 135 -0.09 -5.98 3.34
N LEU A 136 0.83 -5.00 3.40
CA LEU A 136 1.65 -4.58 2.28
C LEU A 136 3.07 -5.14 2.42
N PRO A 137 3.62 -5.81 1.39
CA PRO A 137 4.95 -6.39 1.45
C PRO A 137 6.03 -5.37 1.86
N GLY A 138 6.88 -5.73 2.81
CA GLY A 138 8.00 -4.91 3.28
C GLY A 138 7.64 -3.67 4.08
N ILE A 139 6.38 -3.50 4.45
CA ILE A 139 5.89 -2.37 5.24
C ILE A 139 5.20 -2.88 6.50
N ALA A 140 5.77 -2.57 7.65
CA ALA A 140 5.12 -2.72 8.95
C ALA A 140 4.62 -1.36 9.46
N MET A 141 3.73 -1.34 10.43
CA MET A 141 3.32 -0.10 11.08
C MET A 141 3.53 -0.17 12.59
N ARG A 142 3.77 1.00 13.16
CA ARG A 142 3.81 1.26 14.59
C ARG A 142 2.75 2.29 14.91
N ILE A 143 1.97 2.04 15.96
CA ILE A 143 0.83 2.87 16.33
C ILE A 143 1.13 3.54 17.66
N LYS A 144 0.95 4.84 17.72
CA LYS A 144 1.12 5.66 18.92
C LYS A 144 -0.16 6.45 19.18
N ILE A 145 -0.60 6.46 20.45
CA ILE A 145 -1.74 7.28 20.89
C ILE A 145 -1.23 8.33 21.89
N GLY A 146 -1.82 9.50 21.81
CA GLY A 146 -1.53 10.60 22.73
C GLY A 146 -0.52 11.59 22.20
N GLU A 147 -0.24 12.60 23.01
CA GLU A 147 0.65 13.71 22.72
C GLU A 147 1.48 14.08 23.95
N GLY A 148 2.68 14.55 23.75
CA GLY A 148 3.58 15.01 24.82
C GLY A 148 3.94 13.88 25.80
N VAL A 149 3.74 14.14 27.11
CA VAL A 149 4.07 13.18 28.19
C VAL A 149 3.05 12.07 28.37
N SER A 150 1.89 12.18 27.75
CA SER A 150 0.79 11.19 27.81
C SER A 150 0.69 10.41 26.51
N THR A 151 1.79 9.77 26.10
CA THR A 151 1.85 8.96 24.90
C THR A 151 2.09 7.50 25.23
N ALA A 152 1.48 6.59 24.44
CA ALA A 152 1.74 5.16 24.50
C ALA A 152 1.85 4.57 23.11
N TYR A 153 2.82 3.69 22.90
CA TYR A 153 2.86 2.80 21.75
C TYR A 153 1.97 1.57 22.00
N ILE A 154 1.49 0.97 20.94
CA ILE A 154 0.68 -0.25 20.97
C ILE A 154 1.57 -1.41 20.49
N PRO A 155 1.62 -2.55 21.19
CA PRO A 155 0.99 -2.84 22.48
C PRO A 155 1.65 -2.06 23.64
N GLY A 156 0.87 -1.66 24.62
CA GLY A 156 1.36 -0.87 25.73
C GLY A 156 0.31 -0.67 26.81
N THR A 157 0.60 0.22 27.73
CA THR A 157 -0.33 0.54 28.84
C THR A 157 -0.46 2.05 28.96
N LEU A 158 -1.70 2.53 29.01
CA LEU A 158 -2.03 3.87 29.43
C LEU A 158 -2.22 3.87 30.95
N SER A 159 -1.34 4.54 31.65
CA SER A 159 -1.47 4.72 33.11
C SER A 159 -2.12 6.07 33.39
N PRO A 160 -3.20 6.12 34.18
CA PRO A 160 -3.79 7.38 34.59
C PRO A 160 -2.88 8.10 35.59
N PRO A 161 -2.89 9.43 35.64
CA PRO A 161 -2.28 10.17 36.75
C PRO A 161 -3.21 10.09 37.98
N GLY A 162 -2.86 9.31 38.99
CA GLY A 162 -3.51 9.30 40.32
C GLY A 162 -4.87 8.59 40.41
N ASP A 163 -5.61 8.86 41.48
CA ASP A 163 -6.97 8.31 41.74
C ASP A 163 -7.98 8.78 40.70
N VAL A 164 -8.34 8.09 39.94
CA VAL A 164 -8.80 7.37 38.83
C VAL A 164 -10.21 7.74 38.37
N THR A 165 -10.38 8.98 37.95
CA THR A 165 -11.42 9.30 36.96
C THR A 165 -10.72 9.64 35.64
N TRP A 166 -10.94 8.83 34.62
CA TRP A 166 -10.39 9.06 33.29
C TRP A 166 -11.40 9.86 32.47
N ALA A 167 -11.07 11.10 32.17
CA ALA A 167 -11.77 11.83 31.13
C ALA A 167 -11.21 11.36 29.76
N ILE A 168 -11.99 10.56 29.05
CA ILE A 168 -11.63 10.06 27.73
C ILE A 168 -12.00 11.11 26.70
N PHE A 169 -11.00 11.78 26.14
CA PHE A 169 -11.15 12.72 25.03
C PHE A 169 -10.35 12.27 23.80
N ALA A 170 -10.67 12.84 22.64
CA ALA A 170 -9.98 12.51 21.40
C ALA A 170 -8.49 12.89 21.51
N ALA A 171 -7.63 11.89 21.52
CA ALA A 171 -6.19 12.07 21.46
C ALA A 171 -5.71 11.87 20.00
N PRO A 172 -4.62 12.52 19.59
CA PRO A 172 -4.05 12.24 18.29
C PRO A 172 -3.55 10.80 18.22
N VAL A 173 -3.77 10.18 17.07
CA VAL A 173 -3.26 8.87 16.73
C VAL A 173 -2.21 9.05 15.65
N THR A 174 -1.00 8.58 15.93
CA THR A 174 0.10 8.62 14.99
C THR A 174 0.40 7.21 14.51
N ILE A 175 0.40 7.02 13.20
CA ILE A 175 0.81 5.79 12.55
C ILE A 175 2.13 6.05 11.85
N GLU A 176 3.14 5.29 12.21
CA GLU A 176 4.47 5.32 11.60
C GLU A 176 4.62 4.07 10.74
N LEU A 177 4.93 4.24 9.46
CA LEU A 177 5.28 3.13 8.58
C LEU A 177 6.77 2.86 8.69
N ILE A 178 7.11 1.61 8.92
CA ILE A 178 8.47 1.14 9.12
C ILE A 178 8.83 0.17 8.00
N ARG A 179 10.00 0.35 7.39
CA ARG A 179 10.48 -0.62 6.41
C ARG A 179 10.86 -1.92 7.09
N SER A 180 10.14 -3.00 6.79
CA SER A 180 10.38 -4.37 7.33
C SER A 180 10.98 -5.34 6.33
N GLY A 181 11.12 -4.92 5.05
CA GLY A 181 11.65 -5.76 3.97
C GLY A 181 11.66 -5.01 2.64
N ASP A 182 11.64 -5.75 1.54
CA ASP A 182 11.56 -5.18 0.20
C ASP A 182 10.14 -4.63 -0.04
N ILE A 183 10.07 -3.40 -0.59
CA ILE A 183 8.80 -2.77 -0.95
C ILE A 183 8.59 -3.02 -2.44
N ILE A 184 7.52 -3.73 -2.76
CA ILE A 184 7.23 -4.16 -4.14
C ILE A 184 6.17 -3.25 -4.76
N GLU A 185 5.09 -2.96 -4.03
CA GLU A 185 3.92 -2.27 -4.59
C GLU A 185 3.32 -1.25 -3.63
N ALA A 186 2.74 -0.21 -4.20
CA ALA A 186 1.83 0.69 -3.50
C ALA A 186 0.51 -0.03 -3.21
N GLY A 187 -0.23 0.45 -2.23
CA GLY A 187 -1.48 -0.22 -1.87
C GLY A 187 -2.27 0.51 -0.79
N ASN A 188 -3.27 -0.19 -0.26
CA ASN A 188 -4.11 0.32 0.80
C ASN A 188 -4.01 -0.57 2.04
N ILE A 189 -3.75 0.05 3.18
CA ILE A 189 -3.94 -0.60 4.48
C ILE A 189 -5.45 -0.65 4.73
N VAL A 190 -6.00 -1.85 4.87
CA VAL A 190 -7.45 -2.05 4.99
C VAL A 190 -7.96 -1.56 6.34
N PRO A 191 -9.20 -1.04 6.40
CA PRO A 191 -9.81 -0.62 7.65
C PRO A 191 -9.88 -1.74 8.70
N ASN A 192 -9.50 -1.41 9.94
CA ASN A 192 -9.56 -2.32 11.08
C ASN A 192 -9.57 -1.51 12.38
N THR A 193 -9.73 -2.19 13.53
CA THR A 193 -9.52 -1.57 14.84
C THR A 193 -8.04 -1.33 15.10
N LEU A 194 -7.63 -0.06 15.13
CA LEU A 194 -6.26 0.32 15.41
C LEU A 194 -5.87 0.04 16.86
N THR A 195 -6.79 0.32 17.79
CA THR A 195 -6.58 -0.02 19.19
C THR A 195 -7.86 -0.20 19.98
N ARG A 196 -7.75 -1.04 21.00
CA ARG A 196 -8.69 -1.16 22.11
C ARG A 196 -7.93 -0.88 23.41
N ALA A 197 -8.54 -0.11 24.28
CA ALA A 197 -8.04 0.12 25.62
C ALA A 197 -8.87 -0.69 26.62
N LEU A 198 -8.26 -1.71 27.22
CA LEU A 198 -8.92 -2.65 28.11
C LEU A 198 -8.31 -2.59 29.51
N ILE A 199 -9.12 -2.48 30.54
CA ILE A 199 -8.69 -2.70 31.92
C ILE A 199 -8.90 -4.18 32.21
N THR A 200 -7.81 -4.92 32.22
CA THR A 200 -7.81 -6.37 32.45
C THR A 200 -7.92 -6.70 33.93
N GLY A 201 -8.44 -7.88 34.29
CA GLY A 201 -8.67 -8.30 35.68
C GLY A 201 -9.97 -7.77 36.30
N HIS A 202 -10.74 -6.97 35.58
CA HIS A 202 -12.00 -6.39 35.99
C HIS A 202 -13.14 -6.75 35.03
N GLY A 203 -13.09 -7.96 34.46
CA GLY A 203 -14.05 -8.42 33.44
C GLY A 203 -13.80 -7.83 32.06
N ASP A 204 -12.54 -7.52 31.74
CA ASP A 204 -12.09 -6.93 30.46
C ASP A 204 -12.89 -5.67 30.09
N PHE A 205 -12.90 -4.71 31.03
CA PHE A 205 -13.65 -3.49 30.87
C PHE A 205 -13.07 -2.63 29.73
N ASN A 206 -13.86 -2.45 28.67
CA ASN A 206 -13.45 -1.64 27.52
C ASN A 206 -13.58 -0.14 27.84
N VAL A 207 -12.46 0.57 27.75
CA VAL A 207 -12.39 2.02 28.04
C VAL A 207 -12.74 2.82 26.78
N PHE A 208 -12.11 2.51 25.64
CA PHE A 208 -12.38 3.11 24.33
C PHE A 208 -11.84 2.23 23.21
N ASN A 209 -12.30 2.51 21.98
CA ASN A 209 -11.73 1.93 20.76
C ASN A 209 -11.32 3.04 19.80
N VAL A 210 -10.35 2.77 18.93
CA VAL A 210 -10.01 3.59 17.77
C VAL A 210 -10.22 2.76 16.51
N GLN A 211 -11.14 3.19 15.67
CA GLN A 211 -11.60 2.50 14.46
C GLN A 211 -11.10 3.23 13.20
N MET A 212 -10.56 2.50 12.24
CA MET A 212 -10.41 3.01 10.88
C MET A 212 -11.70 2.79 10.10
N LEU A 213 -12.35 3.87 9.63
CA LEU A 213 -13.55 3.79 8.79
C LEU A 213 -13.23 3.72 7.29
N GLY A 214 -12.01 4.00 6.91
CA GLY A 214 -11.55 3.96 5.53
C GLY A 214 -10.10 3.54 5.41
N PRO A 215 -9.64 3.22 4.20
CA PRO A 215 -8.27 2.79 3.99
C PRO A 215 -7.25 3.91 4.21
N LEU A 216 -6.02 3.53 4.56
CA LEU A 216 -4.86 4.40 4.51
C LEU A 216 -4.06 4.05 3.24
N THR A 217 -4.01 5.01 2.31
CA THR A 217 -3.35 4.81 1.02
C THR A 217 -1.85 5.03 1.14
N VAL A 218 -1.10 4.09 0.59
CA VAL A 218 0.36 4.10 0.49
C VAL A 218 0.75 4.17 -0.97
N THR A 219 1.58 5.17 -1.32
CA THR A 219 2.20 5.33 -2.63
C THR A 219 3.71 5.32 -2.49
N LEU A 220 4.41 4.93 -3.56
CA LEU A 220 5.87 4.96 -3.59
C LEU A 220 6.34 6.16 -4.38
N LEU A 221 7.49 6.72 -3.99
CA LEU A 221 8.21 7.64 -4.84
C LEU A 221 8.72 6.87 -6.06
N GLN A 222 8.56 7.47 -7.24
CA GLN A 222 9.03 6.91 -8.50
C GLN A 222 10.11 7.82 -9.08
N PRO A 223 11.08 7.29 -9.85
CA PRO A 223 11.99 8.12 -10.60
C PRO A 223 11.24 8.91 -11.67
N THR A 224 11.71 10.10 -11.93
CA THR A 224 11.24 10.94 -13.03
C THR A 224 12.38 11.18 -14.00
N CYS A 225 12.08 11.17 -15.30
CA CYS A 225 13.10 11.41 -16.32
C CYS A 225 12.83 12.76 -17.00
N SER A 226 13.91 13.44 -17.35
CA SER A 226 13.88 14.66 -18.16
C SER A 226 14.77 14.50 -19.38
N ALA A 227 14.38 15.06 -20.50
CA ALA A 227 15.22 15.04 -21.69
C ALA A 227 16.48 15.88 -21.49
N ILE A 228 17.63 15.29 -21.76
CA ILE A 228 18.93 15.98 -21.69
C ILE A 228 18.99 17.06 -22.75
N THR A 229 18.49 16.75 -23.95
CA THR A 229 18.43 17.69 -25.07
C THR A 229 16.98 17.82 -25.55
N PRO A 230 16.22 18.79 -24.99
CA PRO A 230 14.79 18.94 -25.32
C PRO A 230 14.52 19.26 -26.79
N THR A 231 15.52 19.78 -27.48
CA THR A 231 15.44 20.13 -28.91
C THR A 231 16.68 19.60 -29.62
N MET A 232 16.49 18.89 -30.74
CA MET A 232 17.56 18.38 -31.55
C MET A 232 17.27 18.55 -33.03
N THR A 233 18.32 18.60 -33.86
CA THR A 233 18.20 18.60 -35.31
C THR A 233 18.88 17.34 -35.86
N VAL A 234 18.15 16.57 -36.68
CA VAL A 234 18.66 15.41 -37.38
C VAL A 234 18.86 15.77 -38.84
N ASP A 235 20.12 15.90 -39.23
CA ASP A 235 20.48 16.21 -40.62
C ASP A 235 20.47 14.94 -41.47
N LEU A 236 19.57 14.86 -42.43
CA LEU A 236 19.42 13.74 -43.38
C LEU A 236 20.29 13.88 -44.60
N GLY A 237 21.00 15.00 -44.74
CA GLY A 237 21.85 15.29 -45.86
C GLY A 237 21.07 15.47 -47.18
N THR A 238 21.82 15.40 -48.28
CA THR A 238 21.26 15.49 -49.64
C THR A 238 20.95 14.09 -50.16
N VAL A 239 19.73 13.86 -50.61
CA VAL A 239 19.26 12.60 -51.19
C VAL A 239 18.85 12.77 -52.63
N SER A 240 19.16 11.78 -53.46
CA SER A 240 18.76 11.68 -54.85
C SER A 240 17.72 10.57 -55.08
N LEU A 241 17.09 10.55 -56.25
CA LEU A 241 16.16 9.47 -56.58
C LEU A 241 16.80 8.08 -56.59
N MET A 242 18.13 7.98 -56.76
CA MET A 242 18.89 6.74 -56.77
C MET A 242 19.08 6.17 -55.35
N ASP A 243 18.93 6.99 -54.32
CA ASP A 243 19.11 6.58 -52.94
C ASP A 243 17.83 5.88 -52.39
N PHE A 244 16.74 5.88 -53.15
CA PHE A 244 15.54 5.16 -52.78
C PHE A 244 15.64 3.70 -53.18
N ASN A 245 15.43 2.80 -52.24
CA ASN A 245 15.35 1.37 -52.50
C ASN A 245 14.10 0.99 -53.28
N PRO A 246 13.94 -0.27 -53.71
CA PRO A 246 12.73 -0.73 -54.44
C PRO A 246 11.41 -0.52 -53.68
N GLN A 247 11.44 -0.39 -52.34
CA GLN A 247 10.30 -0.10 -51.52
C GLN A 247 10.00 1.40 -51.34
N GLY A 248 10.82 2.24 -52.04
CA GLY A 248 10.65 3.68 -52.03
C GLY A 248 11.15 4.38 -50.75
N ARG A 249 12.10 3.80 -50.05
CA ARG A 249 12.69 4.35 -48.82
C ARG A 249 14.20 4.63 -48.99
N THR A 250 14.70 5.70 -48.38
CA THR A 250 16.13 5.96 -48.29
C THR A 250 16.74 5.18 -47.12
N MET A 251 18.06 5.16 -47.02
CA MET A 251 18.72 4.63 -45.83
C MET A 251 18.34 5.45 -44.62
N PRO A 252 18.01 4.78 -43.47
CA PRO A 252 17.66 5.49 -42.26
C PRO A 252 18.89 6.19 -41.65
N LYS A 253 18.63 7.30 -40.96
CA LYS A 253 19.57 8.05 -40.15
C LYS A 253 19.21 7.83 -38.68
N ASP A 254 20.11 7.25 -37.90
CA ASP A 254 19.92 6.99 -36.49
C ASP A 254 20.08 8.26 -35.65
N PHE A 255 19.28 8.34 -34.58
CA PHE A 255 19.38 9.36 -33.54
C PHE A 255 18.82 8.81 -32.22
N THR A 256 19.05 9.50 -31.10
CA THR A 256 18.55 9.09 -29.79
C THR A 256 17.87 10.28 -29.09
N ILE A 257 16.83 9.99 -28.30
CA ILE A 257 16.34 10.90 -27.28
C ILE A 257 16.94 10.42 -25.96
N ASP A 258 17.86 11.20 -25.40
CA ASP A 258 18.54 10.85 -24.17
C ASP A 258 17.87 11.51 -22.98
N LEU A 259 17.61 10.71 -21.96
CA LEU A 259 16.96 11.12 -20.72
C LEU A 259 17.92 11.00 -19.55
N ASP A 260 17.81 11.92 -18.60
CA ASP A 260 18.39 11.82 -17.27
C ASP A 260 17.28 11.53 -16.27
N CYS A 261 17.31 10.33 -15.69
CA CYS A 261 16.31 9.85 -14.74
C CYS A 261 16.84 10.03 -13.32
N THR A 262 16.17 10.87 -12.55
CA THR A 262 16.57 11.26 -11.19
C THR A 262 15.44 10.95 -10.19
N GLY A 263 15.74 11.11 -8.91
CA GLY A 263 14.80 10.90 -7.83
C GLY A 263 15.14 9.72 -6.95
N VAL A 264 14.21 8.84 -6.68
CA VAL A 264 14.38 7.70 -5.77
C VAL A 264 14.73 6.42 -6.51
N ALA A 265 15.35 5.47 -5.82
CA ALA A 265 15.61 4.15 -6.36
C ALA A 265 14.28 3.45 -6.70
N GLY A 266 14.23 2.91 -7.88
CA GLY A 266 13.07 2.26 -8.45
C GLY A 266 13.16 2.28 -9.96
N THR A 267 12.11 1.84 -10.60
CA THR A 267 11.98 1.86 -12.06
C THR A 267 10.63 2.48 -12.44
N THR A 268 10.57 3.08 -13.61
CA THR A 268 9.34 3.61 -14.20
C THR A 268 9.24 3.16 -15.65
N GLY A 269 8.04 2.85 -16.10
CA GLY A 269 7.78 2.58 -17.50
C GLY A 269 7.87 3.88 -18.30
N VAL A 270 8.58 3.84 -19.43
CA VAL A 270 8.73 4.97 -20.36
C VAL A 270 7.82 4.76 -21.56
N TYR A 271 6.87 5.64 -21.75
CA TYR A 271 5.94 5.65 -22.89
C TYR A 271 6.20 6.90 -23.73
N VAL A 272 6.26 6.72 -25.05
CA VAL A 272 6.62 7.77 -25.99
C VAL A 272 5.53 7.95 -27.01
N THR A 273 5.18 9.19 -27.31
CA THR A 273 4.33 9.56 -28.44
C THR A 273 5.06 10.58 -29.30
N LEU A 274 5.06 10.40 -30.62
CA LEU A 274 5.51 11.41 -31.57
C LEU A 274 4.30 12.09 -32.21
N SER A 275 4.31 13.43 -32.19
CA SER A 275 3.26 14.25 -32.79
C SER A 275 3.84 15.05 -33.97
N ASP A 276 3.17 15.04 -35.12
CA ASP A 276 3.55 15.83 -36.27
C ASP A 276 3.36 17.32 -35.98
N ALA A 277 4.44 18.09 -35.95
CA ALA A 277 4.40 19.51 -35.63
C ALA A 277 3.63 20.34 -36.67
N SER A 278 3.58 19.87 -37.92
CA SER A 278 2.84 20.53 -39.02
C SER A 278 1.37 20.13 -39.07
N ASN A 279 1.02 18.96 -38.51
CA ASN A 279 -0.33 18.43 -38.49
C ASN A 279 -0.60 17.64 -37.21
N PRO A 280 -0.96 18.28 -36.10
CA PRO A 280 -1.20 17.59 -34.82
C PRO A 280 -2.29 16.52 -34.84
N GLY A 281 -3.15 16.49 -35.89
CA GLY A 281 -4.15 15.45 -36.11
C GLY A 281 -3.65 14.24 -36.89
N ASN A 282 -2.36 14.20 -37.26
CA ASN A 282 -1.78 13.07 -37.97
C ASN A 282 -1.77 11.81 -37.07
N ASN A 283 -2.41 10.75 -37.57
CA ASN A 283 -2.44 9.43 -36.94
C ASN A 283 -1.93 8.34 -37.87
N THR A 284 -1.17 8.74 -38.89
CA THR A 284 -0.55 7.81 -39.85
C THR A 284 0.91 7.54 -39.47
N THR A 285 1.61 6.77 -40.30
CA THR A 285 3.05 6.50 -40.16
C THR A 285 3.92 7.48 -40.97
N GLN A 286 3.29 8.38 -41.73
CA GLN A 286 3.95 9.33 -42.62
C GLN A 286 3.97 10.73 -42.00
N LEU A 287 5.16 11.27 -41.78
CA LEU A 287 5.37 12.63 -41.32
C LEU A 287 5.41 13.57 -42.50
N ASN A 288 4.54 14.56 -42.50
CA ASN A 288 4.45 15.55 -43.56
C ASN A 288 5.68 16.47 -43.57
N LEU A 289 6.04 16.96 -44.75
CA LEU A 289 7.01 18.05 -44.83
C LEU A 289 6.40 19.34 -44.26
N SER A 290 7.25 20.14 -43.66
CA SER A 290 6.85 21.47 -43.19
C SER A 290 6.45 22.42 -44.36
N PRO A 291 5.56 23.40 -44.14
CA PRO A 291 5.07 24.26 -45.19
C PRO A 291 6.11 25.08 -45.93
N ASP A 292 7.28 25.27 -45.37
CA ASP A 292 8.43 25.98 -45.95
C ASP A 292 9.32 25.07 -46.84
N SER A 293 8.94 23.81 -47.04
CA SER A 293 9.62 22.84 -47.89
C SER A 293 9.20 23.00 -49.34
N ASP A 294 10.17 22.92 -50.25
CA ASP A 294 9.97 23.01 -51.72
C ASP A 294 9.79 21.63 -52.38
N ALA A 295 10.25 20.59 -51.76
CA ALA A 295 10.17 19.21 -52.26
C ALA A 295 8.71 18.70 -52.24
N LEU A 296 8.35 17.86 -53.24
CA LEU A 296 7.06 17.23 -53.34
C LEU A 296 7.18 15.74 -53.61
N GLY A 297 6.16 14.97 -53.27
CA GLY A 297 6.09 13.53 -53.56
C GLY A 297 6.91 12.65 -52.58
N ILE A 298 7.33 13.23 -51.46
CA ILE A 298 8.02 12.51 -50.39
C ILE A 298 7.44 12.90 -49.03
N ALA A 299 7.61 12.00 -48.06
CA ALA A 299 7.36 12.21 -46.62
C ALA A 299 8.53 11.62 -45.83
N LEU A 300 8.46 11.69 -44.51
CA LEU A 300 9.40 10.99 -43.65
C LEU A 300 8.66 9.87 -42.90
N GLU A 301 9.41 8.82 -42.56
CA GLU A 301 9.01 7.79 -41.61
C GLU A 301 10.01 7.75 -40.47
N VAL A 302 9.51 7.66 -39.25
CA VAL A 302 10.31 7.45 -38.04
C VAL A 302 10.15 6.02 -37.59
N HIS A 303 11.24 5.40 -37.18
CA HIS A 303 11.26 4.03 -36.70
C HIS A 303 11.78 3.98 -35.26
N ASN A 304 11.18 3.14 -34.47
CA ASN A 304 11.68 2.71 -33.17
C ASN A 304 12.16 1.26 -33.25
N GLN A 305 12.50 0.66 -32.12
CA GLN A 305 12.92 -0.75 -32.03
C GLN A 305 11.87 -1.77 -32.49
N TYR A 306 10.60 -1.36 -32.61
CA TYR A 306 9.48 -2.23 -33.02
C TYR A 306 9.08 -2.03 -34.49
N GLY A 307 9.61 -1.02 -35.16
CA GLY A 307 9.32 -0.71 -36.56
C GLY A 307 8.89 0.72 -36.80
N VAL A 308 8.07 0.94 -37.84
CA VAL A 308 7.58 2.29 -38.20
C VAL A 308 6.63 2.81 -37.13
N VAL A 309 6.91 4.01 -36.63
CA VAL A 309 6.09 4.68 -35.63
C VAL A 309 4.84 5.27 -36.25
N SER A 310 3.70 5.09 -35.59
CA SER A 310 2.48 5.86 -35.89
C SER A 310 2.50 7.17 -35.10
N PHE A 311 2.17 8.27 -35.76
CA PHE A 311 2.03 9.55 -35.05
C PHE A 311 0.73 9.60 -34.26
N GLY A 312 0.69 10.43 -33.24
CA GLY A 312 -0.46 10.60 -32.38
C GLY A 312 -0.53 11.99 -31.77
N PRO A 313 -1.60 12.30 -31.03
CA PRO A 313 -1.75 13.59 -30.39
C PRO A 313 -0.79 13.75 -29.20
N ASP A 314 -0.39 14.99 -28.91
CA ASP A 314 0.37 15.34 -27.72
C ASP A 314 -0.59 15.35 -26.49
N LEU A 315 -0.72 14.19 -25.85
CA LEU A 315 -1.59 14.00 -24.70
C LEU A 315 -0.81 13.39 -23.52
N SER A 316 -1.15 13.84 -22.32
CA SER A 316 -0.63 13.26 -21.08
C SER A 316 -1.29 11.91 -20.78
N GLY A 317 -0.58 11.04 -20.03
CA GLY A 317 -1.05 9.73 -19.61
C GLY A 317 -0.67 8.60 -20.57
N THR A 318 -1.00 7.38 -20.18
CA THR A 318 -0.71 6.17 -20.95
C THR A 318 -1.93 5.69 -21.74
N GLY A 319 -1.69 4.96 -22.85
CA GLY A 319 -2.74 4.42 -23.71
C GLY A 319 -3.23 5.38 -24.79
N ASN A 320 -2.48 6.44 -25.08
CA ASN A 320 -2.80 7.38 -26.15
C ASN A 320 -2.59 6.79 -27.54
N PRO A 321 -3.33 7.21 -28.57
CA PRO A 321 -3.08 6.79 -29.95
C PRO A 321 -1.66 7.08 -30.39
N GLY A 322 -1.00 6.14 -31.08
CA GLY A 322 0.38 6.28 -31.54
C GLY A 322 1.45 6.19 -30.45
N GLN A 323 1.06 6.02 -29.20
CA GLN A 323 1.99 5.81 -28.09
C GLN A 323 2.54 4.39 -28.08
N TRP A 324 3.83 4.26 -27.77
CA TRP A 324 4.44 2.95 -27.51
C TRP A 324 5.14 2.91 -26.17
N PHE A 325 5.20 1.72 -25.59
CA PHE A 325 6.05 1.44 -24.44
C PHE A 325 7.48 1.22 -24.95
N ASP A 326 8.42 2.05 -24.53
CA ASP A 326 9.82 1.95 -24.97
C ASP A 326 10.62 1.00 -24.08
N GLY A 327 10.40 1.07 -22.77
CA GLY A 327 11.11 0.22 -21.82
C GLY A 327 10.95 0.70 -20.38
N ILE A 328 11.76 0.13 -19.51
CA ILE A 328 11.79 0.45 -18.09
C ILE A 328 13.06 1.23 -17.78
N ALA A 329 12.92 2.45 -17.29
CA ALA A 329 14.02 3.30 -16.87
C ALA A 329 14.24 3.20 -15.35
N GLY A 330 15.51 3.07 -14.93
CA GLY A 330 15.95 3.28 -13.54
C GLY A 330 16.60 4.65 -13.39
N ILE A 331 17.25 4.90 -12.25
CA ILE A 331 18.06 6.12 -12.07
C ILE A 331 19.26 6.11 -13.00
N GLY A 332 19.58 7.28 -13.57
CA GLY A 332 20.69 7.51 -14.49
C GLY A 332 20.21 7.73 -15.91
N SER A 333 21.11 7.51 -16.88
CA SER A 333 20.82 7.76 -18.28
C SER A 333 19.92 6.67 -18.87
N TYR A 334 18.93 7.09 -19.64
CA TYR A 334 18.07 6.23 -20.44
C TYR A 334 18.00 6.78 -21.86
N SER A 335 18.22 5.95 -22.88
CA SER A 335 18.26 6.38 -24.28
C SER A 335 17.17 5.67 -25.06
N ILE A 336 16.42 6.44 -25.84
CA ILE A 336 15.38 5.98 -26.75
C ILE A 336 15.95 5.98 -28.17
N PRO A 337 16.33 4.82 -28.74
CA PRO A 337 16.91 4.76 -30.07
C PRO A 337 15.81 4.90 -31.13
N LEU A 338 16.04 5.80 -32.07
CA LEU A 338 15.15 6.08 -33.19
C LEU A 338 15.94 6.18 -34.49
N SER A 339 15.28 5.99 -35.61
CA SER A 339 15.84 6.34 -36.91
C SER A 339 14.78 6.98 -37.81
N VAL A 340 15.21 7.75 -38.79
CA VAL A 340 14.33 8.47 -39.70
C VAL A 340 14.81 8.35 -41.13
N ASN A 341 13.92 8.20 -42.07
CA ASN A 341 14.22 8.15 -43.51
C ASN A 341 13.14 8.85 -44.33
N TYR A 342 13.51 9.19 -45.58
CA TYR A 342 12.51 9.62 -46.57
C TYR A 342 11.77 8.42 -47.17
N VAL A 343 10.47 8.62 -47.45
CA VAL A 343 9.64 7.66 -48.16
C VAL A 343 8.93 8.35 -49.34
N ARG A 344 8.92 7.66 -50.48
CA ARG A 344 8.22 8.15 -51.69
C ARG A 344 6.69 8.03 -51.49
N LEU A 345 6.03 9.10 -51.83
CA LEU A 345 4.55 9.11 -51.94
C LEU A 345 4.13 8.79 -53.39
N PRO A 346 2.90 8.35 -53.60
CA PRO A 346 2.33 8.19 -54.96
C PRO A 346 2.36 9.56 -55.67
N GLY A 347 2.80 9.55 -56.92
CA GLY A 347 2.80 10.75 -57.75
C GLY A 347 4.20 11.25 -58.18
N PRO A 348 4.29 12.43 -58.82
CA PRO A 348 5.53 12.98 -59.27
C PRO A 348 6.37 13.51 -58.12
N ILE A 349 7.69 13.30 -58.17
CA ILE A 349 8.66 13.85 -57.21
C ILE A 349 9.22 15.15 -57.77
N LYS A 350 9.24 16.19 -56.94
CA LYS A 350 9.95 17.44 -57.21
C LYS A 350 11.09 17.59 -56.14
N GLY A 351 12.31 17.92 -56.61
CA GLY A 351 13.42 18.21 -55.71
C GLY A 351 13.25 19.60 -55.07
N GLY A 352 13.86 19.78 -53.92
CA GLY A 352 13.84 21.00 -53.12
C GLY A 352 14.23 20.76 -51.68
N SER A 353 14.06 21.76 -50.87
CA SER A 353 14.16 21.60 -49.39
C SER A 353 13.10 20.67 -48.87
N ALA A 354 13.47 19.80 -47.93
CA ALA A 354 12.59 18.77 -47.38
C ALA A 354 12.74 18.73 -45.85
N ASN A 355 12.17 19.71 -45.18
CA ASN A 355 12.16 19.84 -43.72
C ASN A 355 10.90 19.29 -43.10
N SER A 356 11.00 18.85 -41.86
CA SER A 356 9.86 18.46 -41.06
C SER A 356 10.19 18.58 -39.56
N GLY A 357 9.17 18.50 -38.74
CA GLY A 357 9.33 18.55 -37.28
C GLY A 357 8.37 17.62 -36.57
N VAL A 358 8.84 17.08 -35.46
CA VAL A 358 8.01 16.31 -34.53
C VAL A 358 8.18 16.85 -33.12
N THR A 359 7.10 16.78 -32.33
CA THR A 359 7.19 16.86 -30.87
C THR A 359 7.17 15.47 -30.31
N TYR A 360 7.95 15.22 -29.27
CA TYR A 360 7.85 13.98 -28.52
C TYR A 360 7.27 14.24 -27.14
N THR A 361 6.35 13.37 -26.71
CA THR A 361 5.75 13.40 -25.39
C THR A 361 6.12 12.16 -24.64
N LEU A 362 6.67 12.34 -23.43
CA LEU A 362 7.06 11.27 -22.52
C LEU A 362 6.03 11.13 -21.43
N ASN A 363 5.57 9.92 -21.20
CA ASN A 363 4.69 9.57 -20.09
C ASN A 363 5.34 8.45 -19.29
N TYR A 364 5.06 8.43 -17.98
CA TYR A 364 5.65 7.49 -17.04
C TYR A 364 4.55 6.80 -16.24
N ASP A 365 4.77 5.52 -15.84
CA ASP A 365 3.85 4.78 -14.96
C ASP A 365 4.58 3.98 -13.85
#